data_8d034bb7d24bbdfe25c3dd69b8313d58
#
_entry.id   8d034bb7d24bbdfe25c3dd69b8313d58
#
_cell.length_a   1.000
_cell.length_b   1.000
_cell.length_c   1.000
_cell.angle_alpha   90.00
_cell.angle_beta   90.00
_cell.angle_gamma   90.00
#
_symmetry.space_group_name_H-M   'P 1'
#
loop_
_entity.id
_entity.type
_entity.pdbx_description
1 polymer ?
#
loop_
_entity_poly.entity_id
_entity_poly.type
_entity_poly.pdbx_seq_one_letter_code
_entity_poly.pdbx_strand_id
1 'polypeptide(L)'
;LRSRGLGDVYKRQEEIPATGHTIVEDAYVAPTCETPGKTEGSHCSECGYVFQTQQEIPPIEHNWTEKEITKEATCTEDGERTLICMNCGNTMTESISALGHEKVKDEAIDPTCETPGKTEGSHCSRCDFVFQAQEEIPARGHAEVTDERIEATCETAGKTEGTHCEICGKILKEQEEIPATGH
;
A
#
# COMPACT_ATOMS: atom_id res chain seq x y z
N LEU A 1 -109.85 0.79 -15.28
CA LEU A 1 -108.53 0.21 -15.01
C LEU A 1 -107.72 1.11 -14.09
N ARG A 2 -107.59 0.76 -12.84
CA ARG A 2 -106.85 1.50 -11.79
C ARG A 2 -105.38 1.21 -11.98
N SER A 3 -104.56 2.25 -12.26
CA SER A 3 -103.09 2.20 -12.20
C SER A 3 -102.63 2.06 -10.76
N ARG A 4 -102.02 0.93 -10.43
CA ARG A 4 -101.34 0.74 -9.17
C ARG A 4 -100.07 1.58 -9.21
N GLY A 5 -100.01 2.49 -8.29
CA GLY A 5 -98.87 3.40 -8.23
C GLY A 5 -97.57 2.72 -7.84
N LEU A 6 -96.51 3.11 -8.57
CA LEU A 6 -95.13 2.74 -8.35
C LEU A 6 -94.53 3.22 -6.99
N GLY A 7 -95.38 3.75 -6.10
CA GLY A 7 -94.95 4.32 -4.82
C GLY A 7 -94.64 3.38 -3.70
N ASP A 8 -95.02 2.05 -3.81
CA ASP A 8 -94.88 1.09 -2.69
C ASP A 8 -93.59 0.22 -2.75
N VAL A 9 -92.82 0.36 -3.82
CA VAL A 9 -91.57 -0.42 -3.95
C VAL A 9 -90.39 0.21 -3.20
N TYR A 10 -90.46 1.52 -2.93
CA TYR A 10 -89.37 2.23 -2.24
C TYR A 10 -89.50 2.28 -0.69
N LYS A 11 -90.57 1.75 -0.12
CA LYS A 11 -90.81 1.79 1.34
C LYS A 11 -90.24 0.65 2.16
N ARG A 12 -89.42 -0.23 1.56
CA ARG A 12 -88.75 -1.33 2.24
C ARG A 12 -87.24 -1.35 2.02
N GLN A 13 -86.62 -0.19 1.97
CA GLN A 13 -85.18 -0.13 2.16
C GLN A 13 -84.90 0.02 3.65
N GLU A 14 -84.55 -1.10 4.30
CA GLU A 14 -83.96 -1.05 5.62
C GLU A 14 -82.52 -0.51 5.47
N GLU A 15 -82.25 0.58 6.15
CA GLU A 15 -80.84 1.09 6.23
C GLU A 15 -80.05 0.05 7.04
N ILE A 16 -79.07 -0.60 6.38
CA ILE A 16 -78.10 -1.47 7.05
C ILE A 16 -77.03 -0.49 7.60
N PRO A 17 -76.93 -0.37 8.92
CA PRO A 17 -75.95 0.50 9.52
C PRO A 17 -74.53 0.06 9.14
N ALA A 18 -73.63 1.03 8.93
CA ALA A 18 -72.21 0.74 8.71
C ALA A 18 -71.62 -0.05 9.90
N THR A 19 -70.99 -1.15 9.61
CA THR A 19 -70.42 -2.06 10.63
C THR A 19 -69.17 -1.52 11.28
N GLY A 20 -68.67 -0.40 10.79
CA GLY A 20 -67.40 0.17 11.21
C GLY A 20 -66.20 -0.50 10.52
N HIS A 21 -65.01 -0.16 10.97
CA HIS A 21 -63.76 -0.75 10.45
C HIS A 21 -63.07 -1.62 11.52
N THR A 22 -62.58 -2.77 11.11
CA THR A 22 -61.73 -3.61 11.94
C THR A 22 -60.25 -3.26 11.64
N ILE A 23 -59.59 -2.62 12.59
CA ILE A 23 -58.21 -2.13 12.40
C ILE A 23 -57.23 -3.26 12.62
N VAL A 24 -56.34 -3.47 11.66
CA VAL A 24 -55.19 -4.36 11.75
C VAL A 24 -53.93 -3.49 11.63
N GLU A 25 -52.98 -3.73 12.53
CA GLU A 25 -51.68 -3.05 12.54
C GLU A 25 -50.72 -3.75 11.60
N ASP A 26 -50.04 -2.96 10.73
CA ASP A 26 -48.96 -3.38 9.88
C ASP A 26 -47.65 -3.16 10.62
N ALA A 27 -46.96 -4.25 10.94
CA ALA A 27 -45.78 -4.20 11.77
C ALA A 27 -44.60 -3.44 11.10
N TYR A 28 -43.77 -2.81 11.94
CA TYR A 28 -42.49 -2.26 11.54
C TYR A 28 -41.58 -3.38 10.98
N VAL A 29 -40.91 -3.09 9.87
CA VAL A 29 -39.87 -3.94 9.27
C VAL A 29 -38.56 -3.16 9.30
N ALA A 30 -37.57 -3.69 10.03
CA ALA A 30 -36.24 -3.08 10.09
C ALA A 30 -35.54 -3.15 8.73
N PRO A 31 -34.91 -2.06 8.25
CA PRO A 31 -34.08 -2.11 7.06
C PRO A 31 -32.81 -2.92 7.32
N THR A 32 -32.30 -3.59 6.29
CA THR A 32 -31.00 -4.24 6.27
C THR A 32 -30.08 -3.51 5.31
N CYS A 33 -28.85 -3.96 5.12
CA CYS A 33 -27.96 -3.36 4.11
C CYS A 33 -28.44 -3.59 2.66
N GLU A 34 -29.29 -4.61 2.45
CA GLU A 34 -29.73 -5.04 1.11
C GLU A 34 -31.20 -4.74 0.85
N THR A 35 -31.99 -4.68 1.89
CA THR A 35 -33.43 -4.52 1.76
C THR A 35 -33.95 -3.32 2.53
N PRO A 36 -34.86 -2.52 1.92
CA PRO A 36 -35.51 -1.44 2.62
C PRO A 36 -36.41 -1.98 3.73
N GLY A 37 -36.56 -1.20 4.76
CA GLY A 37 -37.52 -1.42 5.83
C GLY A 37 -38.84 -0.72 5.57
N LYS A 38 -39.79 -0.85 6.52
CA LYS A 38 -41.08 -0.14 6.50
C LYS A 38 -41.42 0.34 7.91
N THR A 39 -42.03 1.51 7.99
CA THR A 39 -42.64 2.00 9.24
C THR A 39 -43.86 1.17 9.62
N GLU A 40 -44.33 1.33 10.83
CA GLU A 40 -45.64 0.82 11.21
C GLU A 40 -46.71 1.49 10.37
N GLY A 41 -47.81 0.76 10.15
CA GLY A 41 -49.01 1.20 9.45
C GLY A 41 -50.27 0.60 10.04
N SER A 42 -51.42 0.90 9.45
CA SER A 42 -52.68 0.23 9.84
C SER A 42 -53.71 0.30 8.72
N HIS A 43 -54.46 -0.76 8.56
CA HIS A 43 -55.53 -0.89 7.57
C HIS A 43 -56.76 -1.61 8.12
N CYS A 44 -57.88 -1.52 7.40
CA CYS A 44 -59.04 -2.28 7.71
C CYS A 44 -59.01 -3.67 7.07
N SER A 45 -59.16 -4.73 7.85
CA SER A 45 -59.18 -6.13 7.35
C SER A 45 -60.34 -6.42 6.42
N GLU A 46 -61.48 -5.71 6.57
CA GLU A 46 -62.70 -5.99 5.83
C GLU A 46 -62.76 -5.26 4.47
N CYS A 47 -62.32 -4.00 4.41
CA CYS A 47 -62.45 -3.20 3.21
C CYS A 47 -61.16 -2.68 2.63
N GLY A 48 -60.00 -2.94 3.31
CA GLY A 48 -58.67 -2.50 2.85
C GLY A 48 -58.40 -0.98 3.02
N TYR A 49 -59.33 -0.23 3.69
CA TYR A 49 -59.09 1.18 3.96
C TYR A 49 -57.83 1.38 4.81
N VAL A 50 -56.92 2.25 4.36
CA VAL A 50 -55.63 2.51 5.02
C VAL A 50 -55.79 3.68 5.96
N PHE A 51 -55.60 3.47 7.25
CA PHE A 51 -55.61 4.52 8.28
C PHE A 51 -54.25 5.20 8.38
N GLN A 52 -53.18 4.39 8.35
CA GLN A 52 -51.80 4.85 8.39
C GLN A 52 -50.98 4.11 7.34
N THR A 53 -50.49 4.86 6.36
CA THR A 53 -49.64 4.28 5.30
C THR A 53 -48.25 3.96 5.83
N GLN A 54 -47.80 2.73 5.59
CA GLN A 54 -46.39 2.38 5.80
C GLN A 54 -45.50 3.22 4.86
N GLN A 55 -44.43 3.78 5.41
CA GLN A 55 -43.41 4.48 4.64
C GLN A 55 -42.20 3.57 4.50
N GLU A 56 -41.57 3.61 3.34
CA GLU A 56 -40.32 2.89 3.09
C GLU A 56 -39.17 3.54 3.85
N ILE A 57 -38.36 2.74 4.52
CA ILE A 57 -37.13 3.14 5.19
C ILE A 57 -35.97 2.65 4.30
N PRO A 58 -35.09 3.54 3.80
CA PRO A 58 -34.02 3.12 2.91
C PRO A 58 -33.10 2.08 3.56
N PRO A 59 -32.45 1.21 2.76
CA PRO A 59 -31.45 0.27 3.26
C PRO A 59 -30.36 0.99 4.05
N ILE A 60 -29.77 0.28 5.01
CA ILE A 60 -28.65 0.76 5.80
C ILE A 60 -27.38 0.63 4.93
N GLU A 61 -26.56 1.68 4.91
CA GLU A 61 -25.27 1.62 4.23
C GLU A 61 -24.36 0.55 4.85
N HIS A 62 -23.54 -0.09 4.01
CA HIS A 62 -22.54 -1.05 4.48
C HIS A 62 -21.48 -0.36 5.31
N ASN A 63 -21.20 -0.89 6.49
CA ASN A 63 -20.08 -0.46 7.35
C ASN A 63 -18.90 -1.41 7.15
N TRP A 64 -18.05 -1.08 6.16
CA TRP A 64 -16.90 -1.90 5.79
C TRP A 64 -15.74 -1.71 6.75
N THR A 65 -15.16 -2.83 7.18
CA THR A 65 -13.89 -2.88 7.92
C THR A 65 -12.95 -3.89 7.29
N GLU A 66 -11.64 -3.69 7.44
CA GLU A 66 -10.65 -4.64 6.94
C GLU A 66 -10.74 -5.94 7.73
N LYS A 67 -10.80 -7.05 7.02
CA LYS A 67 -10.78 -8.40 7.58
C LYS A 67 -9.39 -9.00 7.50
N GLU A 68 -8.80 -8.99 6.30
CA GLU A 68 -7.47 -9.56 6.03
C GLU A 68 -6.89 -9.02 4.72
N ILE A 69 -5.57 -8.98 4.65
CA ILE A 69 -4.85 -8.76 3.40
C ILE A 69 -4.66 -10.14 2.75
N THR A 70 -5.22 -10.34 1.56
CA THR A 70 -5.15 -11.60 0.81
C THR A 70 -3.96 -11.67 -0.12
N LYS A 71 -3.47 -10.51 -0.58
CA LYS A 71 -2.25 -10.36 -1.38
C LYS A 71 -1.57 -9.06 -1.00
N GLU A 72 -0.31 -9.13 -0.58
CA GLU A 72 0.50 -7.94 -0.32
C GLU A 72 0.83 -7.20 -1.63
N ALA A 73 0.77 -5.87 -1.59
CA ALA A 73 1.22 -5.05 -2.71
C ALA A 73 2.75 -5.09 -2.82
N THR A 74 3.26 -5.23 -4.04
CA THR A 74 4.70 -5.13 -4.33
C THR A 74 5.03 -3.76 -4.91
N CYS A 75 6.28 -3.54 -5.33
CA CYS A 75 6.66 -2.29 -6.00
C CYS A 75 5.91 -2.07 -7.32
N THR A 76 5.52 -3.15 -7.99
CA THR A 76 4.97 -3.12 -9.36
C THR A 76 3.59 -3.74 -9.50
N GLU A 77 3.18 -4.54 -8.53
CA GLU A 77 1.87 -5.21 -8.56
C GLU A 77 0.99 -4.74 -7.42
N ASP A 78 -0.29 -4.59 -7.75
CA ASP A 78 -1.32 -4.30 -6.76
C ASP A 78 -1.51 -5.49 -5.82
N GLY A 79 -1.76 -5.17 -4.57
CA GLY A 79 -2.23 -6.09 -3.56
C GLY A 79 -3.75 -6.17 -3.54
N GLU A 80 -4.28 -7.01 -2.66
CA GLU A 80 -5.71 -7.17 -2.43
C GLU A 80 -5.99 -7.32 -0.94
N ARG A 81 -7.10 -6.72 -0.49
CA ARG A 81 -7.64 -6.92 0.85
C ARG A 81 -9.11 -7.30 0.80
N THR A 82 -9.51 -8.11 1.75
CA THR A 82 -10.92 -8.44 1.98
C THR A 82 -11.47 -7.52 3.06
N LEU A 83 -12.58 -6.87 2.75
CA LEU A 83 -13.38 -6.10 3.69
C LEU A 83 -14.59 -6.93 4.12
N ILE A 84 -15.05 -6.74 5.36
CA ILE A 84 -16.29 -7.32 5.87
C ILE A 84 -17.21 -6.21 6.36
N CYS A 85 -18.50 -6.32 6.01
CA CYS A 85 -19.50 -5.42 6.55
C CYS A 85 -19.89 -5.81 7.97
N MET A 86 -19.72 -4.90 8.92
CA MET A 86 -20.07 -5.14 10.33
C MET A 86 -21.57 -5.28 10.59
N ASN A 87 -22.40 -4.78 9.65
CA ASN A 87 -23.85 -4.81 9.81
C ASN A 87 -24.48 -6.10 9.27
N CYS A 88 -23.97 -6.67 8.18
CA CYS A 88 -24.58 -7.84 7.51
C CYS A 88 -23.63 -9.02 7.32
N GLY A 89 -22.32 -8.86 7.58
CA GLY A 89 -21.33 -9.93 7.41
C GLY A 89 -20.91 -10.19 5.96
N ASN A 90 -21.45 -9.47 4.98
CA ASN A 90 -21.01 -9.60 3.58
C ASN A 90 -19.56 -9.19 3.45
N THR A 91 -18.85 -9.79 2.50
CA THR A 91 -17.46 -9.49 2.20
C THR A 91 -17.30 -8.93 0.79
N MET A 92 -16.31 -8.06 0.62
CA MET A 92 -15.88 -7.57 -0.68
C MET A 92 -14.36 -7.51 -0.77
N THR A 93 -13.82 -7.60 -1.98
CA THR A 93 -12.40 -7.46 -2.24
C THR A 93 -12.11 -6.04 -2.73
N GLU A 94 -11.07 -5.43 -2.20
CA GLU A 94 -10.58 -4.12 -2.63
C GLU A 94 -9.10 -4.22 -2.99
N SER A 95 -8.71 -3.53 -4.07
CA SER A 95 -7.32 -3.46 -4.52
C SER A 95 -6.52 -2.49 -3.65
N ILE A 96 -5.29 -2.90 -3.29
CA ILE A 96 -4.28 -2.06 -2.65
C ILE A 96 -3.29 -1.67 -3.74
N SER A 97 -3.17 -0.38 -4.04
CA SER A 97 -2.26 0.08 -5.10
C SER A 97 -0.82 -0.35 -4.87
N ALA A 98 -0.11 -0.68 -5.95
CA ALA A 98 1.30 -0.98 -5.94
C ALA A 98 2.10 0.13 -5.23
N LEU A 99 3.11 -0.27 -4.45
CA LEU A 99 3.88 0.63 -3.58
C LEU A 99 4.80 1.58 -4.36
N GLY A 100 5.09 1.25 -5.63
CA GLY A 100 6.10 1.93 -6.41
C GLY A 100 7.52 1.62 -5.92
N HIS A 101 8.53 2.13 -6.63
CA HIS A 101 9.92 1.99 -6.22
C HIS A 101 10.37 3.18 -5.37
N GLU A 102 11.01 2.89 -4.25
CA GLU A 102 11.65 3.88 -3.39
C GLU A 102 13.16 3.91 -3.68
N LYS A 103 13.61 5.02 -4.27
CA LYS A 103 14.99 5.17 -4.70
C LYS A 103 15.92 5.47 -3.52
N VAL A 104 16.94 4.64 -3.35
CA VAL A 104 18.06 4.82 -2.43
C VAL A 104 19.34 5.01 -3.24
N LYS A 105 20.18 5.94 -2.81
CA LYS A 105 21.47 6.23 -3.44
C LYS A 105 22.53 5.28 -2.91
N ASP A 106 23.33 4.72 -3.83
CA ASP A 106 24.55 3.99 -3.55
C ASP A 106 25.73 4.93 -3.71
N GLU A 107 26.46 5.20 -2.64
CA GLU A 107 27.58 6.13 -2.64
C GLU A 107 28.73 5.60 -3.51
N ALA A 108 29.43 6.54 -4.17
CA ALA A 108 30.64 6.23 -4.90
C ALA A 108 31.76 5.81 -3.93
N ILE A 109 32.60 4.91 -4.38
CA ILE A 109 33.83 4.46 -3.68
C ILE A 109 35.00 4.83 -4.54
N ASP A 110 35.87 5.70 -4.03
CA ASP A 110 37.08 6.10 -4.74
C ASP A 110 38.09 4.94 -4.86
N PRO A 111 38.71 4.73 -6.04
CA PRO A 111 39.73 3.72 -6.19
C PRO A 111 41.00 4.08 -5.43
N THR A 112 41.65 3.11 -4.82
CA THR A 112 42.99 3.25 -4.24
C THR A 112 44.06 2.80 -5.24
N CYS A 113 45.31 2.72 -4.80
CA CYS A 113 46.39 2.20 -5.65
C CYS A 113 46.18 0.71 -5.99
N GLU A 114 45.56 -0.05 -5.11
CA GLU A 114 45.45 -1.52 -5.22
C GLU A 114 44.01 -2.02 -5.37
N THR A 115 43.04 -1.24 -4.90
CA THR A 115 41.63 -1.66 -4.94
C THR A 115 40.83 -0.82 -5.90
N PRO A 116 39.97 -1.45 -6.72
CA PRO A 116 39.08 -0.69 -7.58
C PRO A 116 38.05 0.08 -6.76
N GLY A 117 37.57 1.16 -7.30
CA GLY A 117 36.44 1.93 -6.80
C GLY A 117 35.15 1.57 -7.49
N LYS A 118 34.09 2.33 -7.19
CA LYS A 118 32.79 2.23 -7.85
C LYS A 118 32.20 3.62 -8.05
N THR A 119 31.50 3.81 -9.16
CA THR A 119 30.70 5.04 -9.36
C THR A 119 29.50 5.06 -8.40
N GLU A 120 28.86 6.21 -8.27
CA GLU A 120 27.57 6.24 -7.58
C GLU A 120 26.53 5.47 -8.38
N GLY A 121 25.56 4.88 -7.65
CA GLY A 121 24.46 4.17 -8.21
C GLY A 121 23.15 4.47 -7.48
N SER A 122 22.13 3.71 -7.77
CA SER A 122 20.87 3.77 -7.01
C SER A 122 20.02 2.52 -7.25
N HIS A 123 19.40 2.06 -6.20
CA HIS A 123 18.52 0.88 -6.21
C HIS A 123 17.21 1.17 -5.46
N CYS A 124 16.27 0.23 -5.53
CA CYS A 124 15.06 0.31 -4.74
C CYS A 124 15.28 -0.31 -3.35
N SER A 125 14.86 0.40 -2.29
CA SER A 125 14.98 -0.10 -0.91
C SER A 125 14.11 -1.33 -0.60
N ARG A 126 13.10 -1.62 -1.45
CA ARG A 126 12.09 -2.66 -1.21
C ARG A 126 12.21 -3.87 -2.11
N CYS A 127 12.94 -3.78 -3.22
CA CYS A 127 13.12 -4.87 -4.18
C CYS A 127 14.47 -4.73 -4.89
N ASP A 128 14.81 -5.70 -5.75
CA ASP A 128 16.09 -5.75 -6.46
C ASP A 128 16.18 -4.83 -7.70
N PHE A 129 15.21 -3.92 -7.87
CA PHE A 129 15.22 -3.02 -9.03
C PHE A 129 16.34 -1.99 -8.90
N VAL A 130 17.20 -1.94 -9.92
CA VAL A 130 18.33 -1.00 -10.01
C VAL A 130 17.96 0.14 -10.97
N PHE A 131 17.94 1.38 -10.47
CA PHE A 131 17.73 2.59 -11.30
C PHE A 131 19.00 2.95 -12.07
N GLN A 132 20.14 2.84 -11.39
CA GLN A 132 21.46 3.11 -11.94
C GLN A 132 22.47 2.16 -11.32
N ALA A 133 23.04 1.29 -12.15
CA ALA A 133 24.07 0.37 -11.69
C ALA A 133 25.37 1.13 -11.34
N GLN A 134 26.05 0.69 -10.30
CA GLN A 134 27.42 1.12 -10.02
C GLN A 134 28.35 0.50 -11.06
N GLU A 135 29.24 1.31 -11.64
CA GLU A 135 30.32 0.85 -12.52
C GLU A 135 31.62 0.77 -11.75
N GLU A 136 32.43 -0.22 -12.05
CA GLU A 136 33.76 -0.38 -11.44
C GLU A 136 34.73 0.68 -12.01
N ILE A 137 35.45 1.35 -11.12
CA ILE A 137 36.53 2.25 -11.47
C ILE A 137 37.84 1.50 -11.20
N PRO A 138 38.71 1.28 -12.22
CA PRO A 138 39.94 0.55 -12.03
C PRO A 138 40.81 1.11 -10.90
N ALA A 139 41.59 0.27 -10.21
CA ALA A 139 42.59 0.72 -9.27
C ALA A 139 43.59 1.67 -9.96
N ARG A 140 44.03 2.69 -9.24
CA ARG A 140 44.91 3.74 -9.79
C ARG A 140 46.31 3.25 -10.13
N GLY A 141 46.72 2.12 -9.55
CA GLY A 141 48.09 1.67 -9.60
C GLY A 141 49.00 2.49 -8.69
N HIS A 142 50.31 2.19 -8.72
CA HIS A 142 51.30 2.90 -7.94
C HIS A 142 52.00 3.96 -8.79
N ALA A 143 52.07 5.20 -8.28
CA ALA A 143 52.96 6.26 -8.82
C ALA A 143 54.34 6.07 -8.21
N GLU A 144 55.28 5.55 -8.98
CA GLU A 144 56.62 5.21 -8.54
C GLU A 144 57.47 6.46 -8.44
N VAL A 145 58.09 6.66 -7.28
CA VAL A 145 59.11 7.70 -7.04
C VAL A 145 60.37 7.00 -6.57
N THR A 146 61.51 7.47 -7.09
CA THR A 146 62.83 6.93 -6.77
C THR A 146 63.36 7.50 -5.46
N ASP A 147 63.76 6.64 -4.56
CA ASP A 147 64.57 6.95 -3.37
C ASP A 147 66.05 6.95 -3.78
N GLU A 148 66.69 8.12 -3.74
CA GLU A 148 68.06 8.26 -4.20
C GLU A 148 69.04 7.39 -3.42
N ARG A 149 70.08 6.92 -4.10
CA ARG A 149 71.21 6.25 -3.50
C ARG A 149 71.94 7.17 -2.53
N ILE A 150 72.34 6.63 -1.37
CA ILE A 150 73.17 7.30 -0.39
C ILE A 150 74.53 6.57 -0.40
N GLU A 151 75.61 7.28 -0.72
CA GLU A 151 76.96 6.72 -0.75
C GLU A 151 77.44 6.39 0.68
N ALA A 152 78.10 5.22 0.81
CA ALA A 152 78.74 4.88 2.07
C ALA A 152 80.01 5.73 2.28
N THR A 153 80.28 6.11 3.52
CA THR A 153 81.52 6.75 3.95
C THR A 153 82.44 5.82 4.75
N CYS A 154 83.53 6.25 5.26
CA CYS A 154 84.39 5.44 6.14
C CYS A 154 83.68 5.07 7.44
N GLU A 155 82.76 5.91 7.93
CA GLU A 155 82.11 5.75 9.23
C GLU A 155 80.60 5.43 9.16
N THR A 156 79.97 5.76 8.05
CA THR A 156 78.51 5.57 7.89
C THR A 156 78.21 4.66 6.73
N ALA A 157 77.24 3.78 6.96
CA ALA A 157 76.66 2.93 5.92
C ALA A 157 75.84 3.80 4.93
N GLY A 158 75.89 3.42 3.66
CA GLY A 158 75.08 3.98 2.60
C GLY A 158 73.84 3.15 2.35
N LYS A 159 73.09 3.55 1.34
CA LYS A 159 71.87 2.81 0.87
C LYS A 159 71.87 2.77 -0.65
N THR A 160 71.38 1.66 -1.20
CA THR A 160 71.11 1.56 -2.63
C THR A 160 69.94 2.40 -3.03
N GLU A 161 69.73 2.60 -4.31
CA GLU A 161 68.50 3.17 -4.85
C GLU A 161 67.29 2.29 -4.56
N GLY A 162 66.20 2.89 -4.11
CA GLY A 162 64.91 2.23 -3.89
C GLY A 162 63.80 2.94 -4.63
N THR A 163 62.55 2.45 -4.46
CA THR A 163 61.38 3.11 -4.99
C THR A 163 60.19 2.94 -4.07
N HIS A 164 59.34 3.94 -3.95
CA HIS A 164 58.10 3.91 -3.22
C HIS A 164 56.97 4.53 -4.03
N CYS A 165 55.74 4.30 -3.61
CA CYS A 165 54.57 4.94 -4.18
C CYS A 165 54.34 6.30 -3.52
N GLU A 166 54.31 7.39 -4.31
CA GLU A 166 54.04 8.74 -3.82
C GLU A 166 52.65 8.86 -3.15
N ILE A 167 51.66 8.10 -3.65
CA ILE A 167 50.26 8.23 -3.22
C ILE A 167 50.00 7.48 -1.92
N CYS A 168 50.46 6.23 -1.79
CA CYS A 168 50.15 5.36 -0.65
C CYS A 168 51.34 5.04 0.26
N GLY A 169 52.58 5.46 -0.14
CA GLY A 169 53.79 5.24 0.62
C GLY A 169 54.33 3.77 0.59
N LYS A 170 53.69 2.87 -0.16
CA LYS A 170 54.11 1.50 -0.26
C LYS A 170 55.49 1.43 -0.90
N ILE A 171 56.41 0.72 -0.23
CA ILE A 171 57.74 0.44 -0.78
C ILE A 171 57.56 -0.56 -1.91
N LEU A 172 58.00 -0.17 -3.12
CA LEU A 172 57.99 -1.00 -4.33
C LEU A 172 59.29 -1.75 -4.52
N LYS A 173 60.42 -1.09 -4.17
CA LYS A 173 61.77 -1.61 -4.14
C LYS A 173 62.48 -1.13 -2.90
N GLU A 174 62.86 -2.06 -2.02
CA GLU A 174 63.59 -1.71 -0.79
C GLU A 174 64.99 -1.17 -1.12
N GLN A 175 65.46 -0.21 -0.34
CA GLN A 175 66.86 0.22 -0.32
C GLN A 175 67.67 -0.79 0.49
N GLU A 176 68.74 -1.33 -0.08
CA GLU A 176 69.68 -2.20 0.61
C GLU A 176 70.79 -1.38 1.27
N GLU A 177 71.24 -1.79 2.41
CA GLU A 177 72.35 -1.14 3.12
C GLU A 177 73.68 -1.40 2.42
N ILE A 178 74.49 -0.38 2.18
CA ILE A 178 75.85 -0.46 1.69
C ILE A 178 76.77 -0.29 2.90
N PRO A 179 77.57 -1.32 3.27
CA PRO A 179 78.45 -1.23 4.44
C PRO A 179 79.39 -0.01 4.37
N ALA A 180 79.72 0.56 5.51
CA ALA A 180 80.77 1.59 5.62
C ALA A 180 82.11 1.01 5.12
N THR A 181 82.90 1.87 4.44
CA THR A 181 84.18 1.44 3.81
C THR A 181 85.30 1.16 4.82
N GLY A 182 85.14 1.63 6.05
CA GLY A 182 86.15 1.50 7.09
C GLY A 182 87.38 2.35 6.86
N HIS A 183 88.34 2.26 7.77
CA HIS A 183 89.67 2.90 7.68
C HIS A 183 90.72 1.82 7.40
#